data_075054ebe6f59fcd4f8144ec3c6bbf7a
#
_entry.id   075054ebe6f59fcd4f8144ec3c6bbf7a
#
_cell.length_a   1.000
_cell.length_b   1.000
_cell.length_c   1.000
_cell.angle_alpha   90.00
_cell.angle_beta   90.00
_cell.angle_gamma   90.00
#
_symmetry.space_group_name_H-M   'P 1'
#
loop_
_entity.id
_entity.type
_entity.pdbx_description
1 polymer ?
#
loop_
_entity_poly.entity_id
_entity_poly.type
_entity_poly.pdbx_seq_one_letter_code
_entity_poly.pdbx_strand_id
1 'polypeptide(L)'
;MQVNNQDYAVRQYSQATKSVQNSSVSTSTQAPAKAEDAVSKNTPNVDRAEFSRDTDITKMSDSDRSKLVDSLKADLDNQMSRFTNMMTQTFQKQGVTAASLQGDNFWKFMASGNYTVDAKTQAEAKEAISEDGFWGVKQTSQRIFDFAAALAGDDVETMKKMQAAVEKGFEQAGAAWGGELPSICGDTHTAVNKLFDEYYASH
;
A
#
# COMPACT_ATOMS: atom_id res chain seq x y z
N MET A 1 -6.26 -27.86 18.77
CA MET A 1 -7.06 -26.66 18.44
C MET A 1 -6.21 -25.79 17.52
N GLN A 2 -6.48 -25.82 16.22
CA GLN A 2 -5.80 -24.95 15.23
C GLN A 2 -6.54 -23.62 15.21
N VAL A 3 -5.85 -22.55 15.60
CA VAL A 3 -6.38 -21.18 15.49
C VAL A 3 -6.10 -20.70 14.07
N ASN A 4 -7.16 -20.50 13.31
CA ASN A 4 -7.11 -20.11 11.90
C ASN A 4 -6.72 -18.64 11.80
N ASN A 5 -5.56 -18.35 11.22
CA ASN A 5 -4.96 -17.00 11.12
C ASN A 5 -5.77 -16.03 10.22
N GLN A 6 -6.81 -16.51 9.54
CA GLN A 6 -7.69 -15.68 8.71
C GLN A 6 -8.71 -14.86 9.52
N ASP A 7 -9.05 -15.32 10.76
CA ASP A 7 -10.00 -14.59 11.61
C ASP A 7 -9.41 -13.32 12.26
N TYR A 8 -8.08 -13.20 12.32
CA TYR A 8 -7.42 -12.04 12.95
C TYR A 8 -7.45 -10.81 12.06
N ALA A 9 -7.23 -10.97 10.75
CA ALA A 9 -7.20 -9.87 9.80
C ALA A 9 -8.61 -9.25 9.62
N VAL A 10 -9.66 -10.10 9.56
CA VAL A 10 -11.04 -9.64 9.37
C VAL A 10 -11.58 -8.92 10.62
N ARG A 11 -11.14 -9.29 11.82
CA ARG A 11 -11.57 -8.63 13.07
C ARG A 11 -10.97 -7.26 13.28
N GLN A 12 -9.72 -7.02 12.85
CA GLN A 12 -9.13 -5.67 12.94
C GLN A 12 -9.78 -4.69 11.95
N TYR A 13 -10.14 -5.14 10.75
CA TYR A 13 -10.86 -4.30 9.77
C TYR A 13 -12.24 -3.88 10.25
N SER A 14 -12.94 -4.75 10.97
CA SER A 14 -14.31 -4.47 11.50
C SER A 14 -14.32 -3.55 12.71
N GLN A 15 -13.22 -3.40 13.43
CA GLN A 15 -13.15 -2.50 14.61
C GLN A 15 -12.76 -1.07 14.23
N ALA A 16 -11.98 -0.87 13.16
CA ALA A 16 -11.61 0.45 12.67
C ALA A 16 -12.80 1.24 12.11
N THR A 17 -13.82 0.56 11.59
CA THR A 17 -15.02 1.22 11.01
C THR A 17 -16.08 1.62 12.05
N LYS A 18 -15.98 1.17 13.30
CA LYS A 18 -16.97 1.50 14.35
C LYS A 18 -16.64 2.73 15.19
N SER A 19 -15.45 3.29 15.10
CA SER A 19 -15.03 4.46 15.89
C SER A 19 -15.29 5.83 15.25
N VAL A 20 -15.84 5.90 14.04
CA VAL A 20 -16.07 7.15 13.30
C VAL A 20 -17.51 7.65 13.41
N GLN A 21 -18.37 6.97 14.14
CA GLN A 21 -19.82 7.28 14.19
C GLN A 21 -20.32 7.82 15.54
N ASN A 22 -19.56 8.69 16.19
CA ASN A 22 -20.14 9.49 17.26
C ASN A 22 -19.36 10.78 17.55
N SER A 23 -19.64 11.85 16.82
CA SER A 23 -19.42 13.23 17.27
C SER A 23 -20.44 14.13 16.62
N SER A 24 -21.28 14.66 17.48
CA SER A 24 -22.50 15.43 17.22
C SER A 24 -22.23 16.79 16.60
N VAL A 25 -23.12 17.16 15.71
CA VAL A 25 -23.46 18.43 15.11
C VAL A 25 -23.45 19.59 16.12
N SER A 26 -22.79 20.69 15.78
CA SER A 26 -23.17 22.04 16.21
C SER A 26 -23.16 22.97 15.00
N THR A 27 -24.33 23.43 14.67
CA THR A 27 -24.69 24.36 13.62
C THR A 27 -24.17 25.77 13.93
N SER A 28 -23.46 26.41 13.03
CA SER A 28 -23.50 27.86 12.90
C SER A 28 -23.32 28.29 11.45
N THR A 29 -24.32 28.98 10.99
CA THR A 29 -24.56 29.59 9.67
C THR A 29 -23.62 30.76 9.43
N GLN A 30 -22.84 30.77 8.34
CA GLN A 30 -22.46 31.97 7.61
C GLN A 30 -21.99 31.62 6.19
N ALA A 31 -22.59 32.29 5.20
CA ALA A 31 -22.31 32.16 3.77
C ALA A 31 -21.37 33.30 3.32
N PRO A 32 -21.01 33.43 2.01
CA PRO A 32 -19.77 32.92 1.45
C PRO A 32 -18.80 34.05 1.07
N ALA A 33 -17.51 33.82 1.16
CA ALA A 33 -16.52 34.66 0.51
C ALA A 33 -15.61 33.79 -0.37
N LYS A 34 -15.40 34.24 -1.60
CA LYS A 34 -14.45 33.75 -2.59
C LYS A 34 -13.08 33.48 -1.96
N ALA A 35 -12.52 32.35 -2.23
CA ALA A 35 -11.08 32.14 -2.08
C ALA A 35 -10.58 31.37 -3.30
N GLU A 36 -9.71 32.05 -4.01
CA GLU A 36 -8.88 31.59 -5.10
C GLU A 36 -7.85 30.56 -4.60
N ASP A 37 -7.52 29.63 -5.47
CA ASP A 37 -6.28 28.87 -5.58
C ASP A 37 -5.28 29.00 -4.42
N ALA A 38 -5.23 27.96 -3.60
CA ALA A 38 -4.00 27.57 -2.91
C ALA A 38 -3.92 26.04 -2.96
N VAL A 39 -3.28 25.54 -4.01
CA VAL A 39 -2.75 24.17 -4.04
C VAL A 39 -1.76 24.06 -2.88
N SER A 40 -2.26 23.64 -1.74
CA SER A 40 -1.44 23.27 -0.60
C SER A 40 -0.65 22.02 -0.97
N LYS A 41 0.59 22.23 -1.36
CA LYS A 41 1.65 21.22 -1.34
C LYS A 41 1.91 20.85 0.12
N ASN A 42 1.00 20.11 0.72
CA ASN A 42 1.21 19.49 2.01
C ASN A 42 1.09 17.98 1.84
N THR A 43 2.05 17.40 1.11
CA THR A 43 2.47 16.05 1.38
C THR A 43 3.09 16.10 2.76
N PRO A 44 2.61 15.37 3.77
CA PRO A 44 3.40 15.15 4.96
C PRO A 44 4.65 14.42 4.48
N ASN A 45 5.74 15.15 4.38
CA ASN A 45 7.07 14.61 4.32
C ASN A 45 7.28 13.94 5.68
N VAL A 46 6.78 12.70 5.81
CA VAL A 46 7.17 11.85 6.91
C VAL A 46 8.65 11.64 6.65
N ASP A 47 9.48 12.07 7.59
CA ASP A 47 10.93 12.01 7.52
C ASP A 47 11.45 10.62 7.12
N ARG A 48 11.34 10.33 5.83
CA ARG A 48 12.05 9.25 5.16
C ARG A 48 13.55 9.59 5.04
N ALA A 49 13.91 10.79 5.50
CA ALA A 49 15.23 11.37 5.31
C ALA A 49 16.30 10.81 6.26
N GLU A 50 15.96 10.01 7.27
CA GLU A 50 16.96 9.56 8.24
C GLU A 50 17.37 8.08 8.14
N PHE A 51 16.67 7.25 7.35
CA PHE A 51 17.22 5.96 6.98
C PHE A 51 18.05 6.13 5.70
N SER A 52 19.31 6.49 5.90
CA SER A 52 20.32 6.53 4.83
C SER A 52 20.28 5.23 4.04
N ARG A 53 20.26 5.33 2.70
CA ARG A 53 20.30 4.18 1.78
C ARG A 53 21.53 3.28 1.97
N ASP A 54 22.47 3.68 2.83
CA ASP A 54 23.68 2.96 3.20
C ASP A 54 23.54 2.18 4.52
N THR A 55 22.38 2.23 5.19
CA THR A 55 22.19 1.47 6.43
C THR A 55 21.73 0.06 6.10
N ASP A 56 22.56 -0.92 6.38
CA ASP A 56 22.22 -2.34 6.25
C ASP A 56 21.13 -2.68 7.28
N ILE A 57 19.88 -2.80 6.81
CA ILE A 57 18.71 -3.05 7.64
C ILE A 57 18.87 -4.31 8.48
N THR A 58 19.56 -5.33 7.96
CA THR A 58 19.76 -6.61 8.64
C THR A 58 20.63 -6.47 9.90
N LYS A 59 21.50 -5.47 9.93
CA LYS A 59 22.40 -5.16 11.05
C LYS A 59 21.83 -4.17 12.07
N MET A 60 20.63 -3.65 11.84
CA MET A 60 19.95 -2.77 12.79
C MET A 60 19.56 -3.54 14.07
N SER A 61 19.40 -2.81 15.17
CA SER A 61 18.85 -3.39 16.40
C SER A 61 17.41 -3.89 16.19
N ASP A 62 16.99 -4.91 16.96
CA ASP A 62 15.61 -5.43 16.91
C ASP A 62 14.57 -4.31 17.12
N SER A 63 14.87 -3.38 18.03
CA SER A 63 14.02 -2.22 18.31
C SER A 63 13.87 -1.31 17.10
N ASP A 64 14.94 -1.04 16.37
CA ASP A 64 14.90 -0.14 15.22
C ASP A 64 14.29 -0.82 14.00
N ARG A 65 14.53 -2.12 13.82
CA ARG A 65 13.81 -2.92 12.80
C ARG A 65 12.31 -2.94 13.06
N SER A 66 11.89 -3.10 14.32
CA SER A 66 10.47 -3.05 14.67
C SER A 66 9.83 -1.70 14.32
N LYS A 67 10.51 -0.58 14.66
CA LYS A 67 10.04 0.76 14.29
C LYS A 67 9.96 0.95 12.76
N LEU A 68 10.94 0.41 12.03
CA LEU A 68 10.93 0.46 10.56
C LEU A 68 9.73 -0.32 10.01
N VAL A 69 9.47 -1.52 10.52
CA VAL A 69 8.28 -2.32 10.14
C VAL A 69 6.99 -1.55 10.39
N ASP A 70 6.84 -0.93 11.54
CA ASP A 70 5.64 -0.15 11.88
C ASP A 70 5.49 1.08 10.96
N SER A 71 6.60 1.77 10.66
CA SER A 71 6.60 2.90 9.73
C SER A 71 6.23 2.48 8.31
N LEU A 72 6.81 1.39 7.79
CA LEU A 72 6.50 0.88 6.44
C LEU A 72 5.03 0.45 6.31
N LYS A 73 4.48 -0.18 7.35
CA LYS A 73 3.05 -0.53 7.40
C LYS A 73 2.16 0.70 7.39
N ALA A 74 2.45 1.67 8.27
CA ALA A 74 1.65 2.89 8.37
C ALA A 74 1.66 3.70 7.07
N ASP A 75 2.81 3.80 6.40
CA ASP A 75 2.93 4.46 5.11
C ASP A 75 2.13 3.74 4.02
N LEU A 76 2.25 2.42 3.93
CA LEU A 76 1.48 1.62 2.99
C LEU A 76 -0.03 1.75 3.22
N ASP A 77 -0.48 1.65 4.48
CA ASP A 77 -1.90 1.77 4.85
C ASP A 77 -2.45 3.15 4.49
N ASN A 78 -1.69 4.22 4.71
CA ASN A 78 -2.06 5.58 4.34
C ASN A 78 -2.19 5.74 2.81
N GLN A 79 -1.23 5.24 2.05
CA GLN A 79 -1.26 5.34 0.58
C GLN A 79 -2.37 4.49 -0.01
N MET A 80 -2.58 3.27 0.50
CA MET A 80 -3.65 2.37 0.09
C MET A 80 -5.03 2.99 0.38
N SER A 81 -5.20 3.57 1.57
CA SER A 81 -6.45 4.23 1.96
C SER A 81 -6.77 5.43 1.07
N ARG A 82 -5.78 6.26 0.74
CA ARG A 82 -5.96 7.39 -0.18
C ARG A 82 -6.39 6.91 -1.57
N PHE A 83 -5.70 5.91 -2.10
CA PHE A 83 -6.01 5.35 -3.40
C PHE A 83 -7.42 4.73 -3.45
N THR A 84 -7.74 3.86 -2.51
CA THR A 84 -9.04 3.18 -2.49
C THR A 84 -10.20 4.15 -2.27
N ASN A 85 -10.02 5.19 -1.43
CA ASN A 85 -11.03 6.22 -1.22
C ASN A 85 -11.25 7.05 -2.49
N MET A 86 -10.19 7.48 -3.16
CA MET A 86 -10.27 8.23 -4.42
C MET A 86 -10.99 7.43 -5.50
N MET A 87 -10.61 6.17 -5.70
CA MET A 87 -11.22 5.32 -6.71
C MET A 87 -12.67 4.97 -6.36
N THR A 88 -12.98 4.70 -5.10
CA THR A 88 -14.36 4.46 -4.63
C THR A 88 -15.26 5.66 -4.94
N GLN A 89 -14.80 6.88 -4.66
CA GLN A 89 -15.57 8.09 -4.99
C GLN A 89 -15.75 8.25 -6.50
N THR A 90 -14.73 7.93 -7.29
CA THR A 90 -14.79 7.96 -8.75
C THR A 90 -15.82 6.97 -9.29
N PHE A 91 -15.85 5.76 -8.76
CA PHE A 91 -16.81 4.73 -9.16
C PHE A 91 -18.23 5.05 -8.73
N GLN A 92 -18.42 5.59 -7.52
CA GLN A 92 -19.74 6.01 -7.03
C GLN A 92 -20.35 7.13 -7.89
N LYS A 93 -19.56 8.08 -8.38
CA LYS A 93 -19.99 9.09 -9.34
C LYS A 93 -20.48 8.50 -10.67
N GLN A 94 -20.06 7.29 -11.00
CA GLN A 94 -20.47 6.54 -12.20
C GLN A 94 -21.59 5.53 -11.91
N GLY A 95 -22.22 5.60 -10.74
CA GLY A 95 -23.38 4.77 -10.36
C GLY A 95 -23.01 3.40 -9.76
N VAL A 96 -21.75 3.14 -9.46
CA VAL A 96 -21.33 1.89 -8.79
C VAL A 96 -21.66 2.01 -7.29
N THR A 97 -22.33 1.01 -6.73
CA THR A 97 -22.73 1.04 -5.33
C THR A 97 -21.54 0.72 -4.41
N ALA A 98 -21.49 1.34 -3.22
CA ALA A 98 -20.43 1.05 -2.24
C ALA A 98 -20.37 -0.43 -1.83
N ALA A 99 -21.53 -1.12 -1.80
CA ALA A 99 -21.59 -2.54 -1.47
C ALA A 99 -20.87 -3.43 -2.51
N SER A 100 -20.90 -3.05 -3.79
CA SER A 100 -20.20 -3.78 -4.85
C SER A 100 -18.69 -3.55 -4.89
N LEU A 101 -18.18 -2.63 -4.06
CA LEU A 101 -16.76 -2.28 -3.99
C LEU A 101 -16.10 -2.76 -2.67
N GLN A 102 -16.65 -3.78 -2.02
CA GLN A 102 -16.08 -4.32 -0.79
C GLN A 102 -15.13 -5.50 -1.05
N GLY A 103 -14.02 -5.53 -0.32
CA GLY A 103 -13.03 -6.61 -0.41
C GLY A 103 -12.50 -6.81 -1.83
N ASP A 104 -12.40 -8.07 -2.25
CA ASP A 104 -11.88 -8.44 -3.57
C ASP A 104 -12.71 -7.90 -4.74
N ASN A 105 -13.99 -7.54 -4.52
CA ASN A 105 -14.83 -6.99 -5.56
C ASN A 105 -14.31 -5.63 -6.06
N PHE A 106 -13.66 -4.85 -5.20
CA PHE A 106 -12.99 -3.61 -5.59
C PHE A 106 -11.92 -3.88 -6.65
N TRP A 107 -11.05 -4.86 -6.40
CA TRP A 107 -9.94 -5.20 -7.30
C TRP A 107 -10.44 -5.82 -8.60
N LYS A 108 -11.45 -6.69 -8.56
CA LYS A 108 -12.10 -7.26 -9.74
C LYS A 108 -12.79 -6.19 -10.58
N PHE A 109 -13.39 -5.19 -9.95
CA PHE A 109 -13.96 -4.05 -10.66
C PHE A 109 -12.87 -3.20 -11.33
N MET A 110 -11.77 -2.95 -10.63
CA MET A 110 -10.58 -2.32 -11.22
C MET A 110 -10.05 -3.10 -12.42
N ALA A 111 -9.92 -4.41 -12.29
CA ALA A 111 -9.45 -5.31 -13.36
C ALA A 111 -10.36 -5.30 -14.59
N SER A 112 -11.66 -5.11 -14.41
CA SER A 112 -12.63 -5.08 -15.52
C SER A 112 -12.43 -3.91 -16.47
N GLY A 113 -11.81 -2.80 -16.01
CA GLY A 113 -11.65 -1.57 -16.78
C GLY A 113 -12.97 -0.85 -17.11
N ASN A 114 -14.11 -1.28 -16.55
CA ASN A 114 -15.44 -0.74 -16.83
C ASN A 114 -15.70 0.58 -16.06
N TYR A 115 -14.75 1.50 -16.13
CA TYR A 115 -14.86 2.82 -15.50
C TYR A 115 -14.10 3.86 -16.33
N THR A 116 -14.37 5.11 -16.06
CA THR A 116 -13.64 6.24 -16.65
C THR A 116 -12.95 7.04 -15.56
N VAL A 117 -11.81 7.61 -15.90
CA VAL A 117 -11.09 8.55 -15.06
C VAL A 117 -10.86 9.85 -15.84
N ASP A 118 -10.91 10.98 -15.15
CA ASP A 118 -10.60 12.26 -15.77
C ASP A 118 -9.10 12.38 -16.06
N ALA A 119 -8.73 13.34 -16.90
CA ALA A 119 -7.35 13.53 -17.34
C ALA A 119 -6.38 13.82 -16.18
N LYS A 120 -6.85 14.49 -15.13
CA LYS A 120 -6.05 14.78 -13.94
C LYS A 120 -5.75 13.50 -13.16
N THR A 121 -6.77 12.72 -12.85
CA THR A 121 -6.62 11.42 -12.18
C THR A 121 -5.72 10.48 -12.97
N GLN A 122 -5.82 10.49 -14.31
CA GLN A 122 -4.95 9.69 -15.17
C GLN A 122 -3.49 10.14 -15.09
N ALA A 123 -3.23 11.45 -15.06
CA ALA A 123 -1.89 11.99 -14.94
C ALA A 123 -1.26 11.65 -13.57
N GLU A 124 -2.02 11.81 -12.49
CA GLU A 124 -1.62 11.46 -11.12
C GLU A 124 -1.31 9.95 -10.99
N ALA A 125 -2.12 9.09 -11.61
CA ALA A 125 -1.88 7.65 -11.64
C ALA A 125 -0.58 7.30 -12.39
N LYS A 126 -0.32 7.94 -13.54
CA LYS A 126 0.94 7.75 -14.30
C LYS A 126 2.17 8.19 -13.50
N GLU A 127 2.07 9.32 -12.81
CA GLU A 127 3.15 9.79 -11.92
C GLU A 127 3.36 8.82 -10.76
N ALA A 128 2.29 8.32 -10.15
CA ALA A 128 2.36 7.39 -9.04
C ALA A 128 3.05 6.06 -9.36
N ILE A 129 2.98 5.59 -10.61
CA ILE A 129 3.64 4.36 -11.09
C ILE A 129 4.95 4.62 -11.86
N SER A 130 5.39 5.88 -11.94
CA SER A 130 6.67 6.22 -12.57
C SER A 130 7.86 5.66 -11.78
N GLU A 131 9.07 5.78 -12.32
CA GLU A 131 10.29 5.25 -11.67
C GLU A 131 10.48 5.77 -10.24
N ASP A 132 10.19 7.06 -10.00
CA ASP A 132 10.28 7.69 -8.69
C ASP A 132 8.94 7.69 -7.92
N GLY A 133 7.87 7.23 -8.55
CA GLY A 133 6.53 7.18 -7.98
C GLY A 133 6.43 6.13 -6.86
N PHE A 134 5.55 6.38 -5.89
CA PHE A 134 5.36 5.48 -4.75
C PHE A 134 5.03 4.04 -5.17
N TRP A 135 4.24 3.86 -6.22
CA TRP A 135 3.82 2.55 -6.76
C TRP A 135 4.69 2.08 -7.93
N GLY A 136 5.76 2.80 -8.27
CA GLY A 136 6.72 2.40 -9.29
C GLY A 136 7.47 1.12 -8.89
N VAL A 137 7.97 0.41 -9.91
CA VAL A 137 8.66 -0.89 -9.75
C VAL A 137 9.79 -0.81 -8.73
N LYS A 138 10.69 0.17 -8.87
CA LYS A 138 11.86 0.35 -8.00
C LYS A 138 11.47 0.61 -6.54
N GLN A 139 10.54 1.53 -6.34
CA GLN A 139 10.12 1.93 -4.98
C GLN A 139 9.34 0.80 -4.30
N THR A 140 8.52 0.07 -5.05
CA THR A 140 7.71 -1.03 -4.50
C THR A 140 8.56 -2.25 -4.20
N SER A 141 9.45 -2.67 -5.11
CA SER A 141 10.34 -3.81 -4.86
C SER A 141 11.28 -3.55 -3.69
N GLN A 142 11.82 -2.33 -3.58
CA GLN A 142 12.67 -1.95 -2.45
C GLN A 142 11.90 -2.02 -1.11
N ARG A 143 10.67 -1.48 -1.04
CA ARG A 143 9.86 -1.55 0.18
C ARG A 143 9.54 -2.98 0.59
N ILE A 144 9.21 -3.85 -0.37
CA ILE A 144 8.96 -5.28 -0.09
C ILE A 144 10.21 -5.93 0.49
N PHE A 145 11.38 -5.67 -0.11
CA PHE A 145 12.65 -6.20 0.37
C PHE A 145 13.02 -5.63 1.75
N ASP A 146 12.92 -4.31 1.95
CA ASP A 146 13.21 -3.66 3.23
C ASP A 146 12.34 -4.21 4.37
N PHE A 147 11.06 -4.48 4.06
CA PHE A 147 10.14 -5.09 5.01
C PHE A 147 10.56 -6.52 5.36
N ALA A 148 10.96 -7.31 4.37
CA ALA A 148 11.46 -8.67 4.57
C ALA A 148 12.76 -8.66 5.40
N ALA A 149 13.71 -7.78 5.07
CA ALA A 149 14.98 -7.62 5.78
C ALA A 149 14.78 -7.14 7.23
N ALA A 150 13.84 -6.21 7.46
CA ALA A 150 13.53 -5.76 8.81
C ALA A 150 12.92 -6.86 9.69
N LEU A 151 12.15 -7.78 9.10
CA LEU A 151 11.58 -8.92 9.80
C LEU A 151 12.60 -10.05 10.03
N ALA A 152 13.46 -10.30 9.04
CA ALA A 152 14.42 -11.39 9.10
C ALA A 152 15.68 -11.04 9.94
N GLY A 153 16.10 -9.78 9.93
CA GLY A 153 17.40 -9.40 10.47
C GLY A 153 18.51 -10.08 9.69
N ASP A 154 19.56 -10.53 10.41
CA ASP A 154 20.72 -11.20 9.83
C ASP A 154 20.55 -12.74 9.73
N ASP A 155 19.30 -13.23 9.70
CA ASP A 155 18.97 -14.66 9.59
C ASP A 155 18.57 -15.04 8.17
N VAL A 156 19.49 -15.68 7.44
CA VAL A 156 19.29 -16.15 6.06
C VAL A 156 18.12 -17.12 5.94
N GLU A 157 17.90 -18.00 6.92
CA GLU A 157 16.78 -18.95 6.87
C GLU A 157 15.43 -18.23 7.06
N THR A 158 15.37 -17.21 7.91
CA THR A 158 14.20 -16.37 8.02
C THR A 158 13.99 -15.54 6.76
N MET A 159 15.06 -15.04 6.13
CA MET A 159 14.97 -14.32 4.86
C MET A 159 14.37 -15.18 3.73
N LYS A 160 14.74 -16.46 3.63
CA LYS A 160 14.10 -17.41 2.70
C LYS A 160 12.60 -17.59 2.96
N LYS A 161 12.19 -17.60 4.23
CA LYS A 161 10.77 -17.64 4.59
C LYS A 161 10.05 -16.36 4.18
N MET A 162 10.72 -15.20 4.30
CA MET A 162 10.16 -13.92 3.84
C MET A 162 10.02 -13.90 2.31
N GLN A 163 11.00 -14.39 1.57
CA GLN A 163 10.87 -14.51 0.12
C GLN A 163 9.70 -15.42 -0.28
N ALA A 164 9.55 -16.58 0.34
CA ALA A 164 8.40 -17.45 0.10
C ALA A 164 7.06 -16.78 0.45
N ALA A 165 7.02 -15.92 1.47
CA ALA A 165 5.83 -15.14 1.81
C ALA A 165 5.55 -14.06 0.76
N VAL A 166 6.56 -13.46 0.15
CA VAL A 166 6.43 -12.51 -0.97
C VAL A 166 5.82 -13.22 -2.19
N GLU A 167 6.34 -14.39 -2.57
CA GLU A 167 5.79 -15.20 -3.67
C GLU A 167 4.30 -15.47 -3.46
N LYS A 168 3.94 -15.95 -2.27
CA LYS A 168 2.54 -16.19 -1.90
C LYS A 168 1.70 -14.91 -1.95
N GLY A 169 2.28 -13.76 -1.63
CA GLY A 169 1.63 -12.46 -1.72
C GLY A 169 1.25 -12.11 -3.17
N PHE A 170 2.13 -12.35 -4.13
CA PHE A 170 1.83 -12.15 -5.55
C PHE A 170 0.75 -13.10 -6.06
N GLU A 171 0.76 -14.36 -5.65
CA GLU A 171 -0.31 -15.33 -5.98
C GLU A 171 -1.67 -14.86 -5.44
N GLN A 172 -1.72 -14.40 -4.20
CA GLN A 172 -2.94 -13.88 -3.58
C GLN A 172 -3.44 -12.60 -4.26
N ALA A 173 -2.53 -11.72 -4.67
CA ALA A 173 -2.87 -10.52 -5.42
C ALA A 173 -3.50 -10.87 -6.77
N GLY A 174 -2.97 -11.87 -7.49
CA GLY A 174 -3.57 -12.38 -8.73
C GLY A 174 -4.97 -12.94 -8.51
N ALA A 175 -5.19 -13.69 -7.44
CA ALA A 175 -6.50 -14.22 -7.09
C ALA A 175 -7.51 -13.10 -6.75
N ALA A 176 -7.09 -12.08 -6.00
CA ALA A 176 -7.93 -10.93 -5.66
C ALA A 176 -8.26 -10.08 -6.89
N TRP A 177 -7.30 -9.92 -7.82
CA TRP A 177 -7.48 -9.23 -9.10
C TRP A 177 -8.45 -9.95 -10.02
N GLY A 178 -8.49 -11.27 -9.93
CA GLY A 178 -9.40 -12.13 -10.71
C GLY A 178 -8.82 -12.59 -12.05
N GLY A 179 -7.51 -12.53 -12.23
CA GLY A 179 -6.82 -12.94 -13.44
C GLY A 179 -5.35 -12.55 -13.47
N GLU A 180 -4.82 -12.39 -14.66
CA GLU A 180 -3.45 -11.93 -14.87
C GLU A 180 -3.26 -10.50 -14.34
N LEU A 181 -2.25 -10.32 -13.51
CA LEU A 181 -1.88 -9.00 -12.97
C LEU A 181 -1.32 -8.10 -14.07
N PRO A 182 -1.47 -6.77 -13.95
CA PRO A 182 -0.80 -5.81 -14.84
C PRO A 182 0.71 -6.06 -14.92
N SER A 183 1.33 -5.78 -16.08
CA SER A 183 2.75 -6.04 -16.33
C SER A 183 3.68 -5.43 -15.27
N ILE A 184 3.35 -4.26 -14.74
CA ILE A 184 4.11 -3.62 -13.66
C ILE A 184 4.26 -4.50 -12.41
N CYS A 185 3.30 -5.39 -12.13
CA CYS A 185 3.39 -6.35 -11.03
C CYS A 185 4.43 -7.43 -11.33
N GLY A 186 4.52 -7.92 -12.57
CA GLY A 186 5.55 -8.85 -13.02
C GLY A 186 6.96 -8.24 -12.98
N ASP A 187 7.07 -6.97 -13.39
CA ASP A 187 8.32 -6.22 -13.30
C ASP A 187 8.75 -6.03 -11.84
N THR A 188 7.80 -5.71 -10.96
CA THR A 188 8.04 -5.58 -9.51
C THR A 188 8.47 -6.91 -8.89
N HIS A 189 7.81 -8.02 -9.26
CA HIS A 189 8.18 -9.36 -8.81
C HIS A 189 9.60 -9.73 -9.22
N THR A 190 9.96 -9.46 -10.47
CA THR A 190 11.33 -9.68 -10.98
C THR A 190 12.35 -8.83 -10.21
N ALA A 191 12.03 -7.56 -9.96
CA ALA A 191 12.92 -6.64 -9.27
C ALA A 191 13.12 -7.03 -7.79
N VAL A 192 12.07 -7.46 -7.09
CA VAL A 192 12.23 -7.89 -5.69
C VAL A 192 13.01 -9.20 -5.58
N ASN A 193 12.81 -10.16 -6.50
CA ASN A 193 13.59 -11.38 -6.50
C ASN A 193 15.08 -11.11 -6.74
N LYS A 194 15.41 -10.16 -7.61
CA LYS A 194 16.79 -9.72 -7.79
C LYS A 194 17.42 -9.19 -6.49
N LEU A 195 16.69 -8.44 -5.69
CA LEU A 195 17.17 -7.97 -4.38
C LEU A 195 17.43 -9.12 -3.40
N PHE A 196 16.58 -10.15 -3.39
CA PHE A 196 16.84 -11.37 -2.62
C PHE A 196 18.08 -12.12 -3.11
N ASP A 197 18.26 -12.26 -4.42
CA ASP A 197 19.45 -12.91 -5.00
C ASP A 197 20.74 -12.17 -4.64
N GLU A 198 20.73 -10.84 -4.70
CA GLU A 198 21.85 -9.99 -4.29
C GLU A 198 22.16 -10.15 -2.79
N TYR A 199 21.13 -10.25 -1.95
CA TYR A 199 21.28 -10.52 -0.53
C TYR A 199 21.97 -11.88 -0.29
N TYR A 200 21.49 -12.96 -0.92
CA TYR A 200 22.08 -14.29 -0.75
C TYR A 200 23.50 -14.41 -1.32
N ALA A 201 23.84 -13.63 -2.33
CA ALA A 201 25.20 -13.61 -2.87
C ALA A 201 26.22 -12.96 -1.91
N SER A 202 25.74 -12.18 -0.93
CA SER A 202 26.58 -11.46 0.05
C SER A 202 26.60 -12.10 1.44
N HIS A 203 25.80 -13.15 1.69
CA HIS A 203 25.68 -13.87 2.96
C HIS A 203 25.92 -15.36 2.80
#